data_061349243c8a444bc945fe3217c86fa4
#
_entry.id   061349243c8a444bc945fe3217c86fa4
#
_cell.length_a   1.000
_cell.length_b   1.000
_cell.length_c   1.000
_cell.angle_alpha   90.00
_cell.angle_beta   90.00
_cell.angle_gamma   90.00
#
_symmetry.space_group_name_H-M   'P 1'
#
loop_
_entity.id
_entity.type
_entity.pdbx_description
1 polymer ?
#
loop_
_entity_poly.entity_id
_entity_poly.type
_entity_poly.pdbx_seq_one_letter_code
_entity_poly.pdbx_strand_id
1 'polypeptide(L)'
;MNRLLTISTLLLPLLLAPLPAAADQASAIAHGKALVEANCGRCHGVGLTDESAHPQAPAFRTLTERYPLDALEEAFVEGIETGHPDMPEFVATPEQIADIIAYIDTLQP
;
A
#
# COMPACT_ATOMS: atom_id res chain seq x y z
N MET A 1 -56.25 34.84 18.39
CA MET A 1 -54.92 35.22 17.91
C MET A 1 -53.99 34.01 18.08
N ASN A 2 -53.85 33.20 17.04
CA ASN A 2 -53.01 31.98 17.03
C ASN A 2 -51.61 32.37 16.60
N ARG A 3 -50.64 32.29 17.52
CA ARG A 3 -49.22 32.37 17.17
C ARG A 3 -48.74 30.99 16.75
N LEU A 4 -48.55 30.78 15.46
CA LEU A 4 -47.87 29.61 14.91
C LEU A 4 -46.35 29.75 15.22
N LEU A 5 -45.87 28.91 16.13
CA LEU A 5 -44.44 28.72 16.38
C LEU A 5 -43.87 27.85 15.25
N THR A 6 -43.17 28.48 14.34
CA THR A 6 -42.34 27.75 13.34
C THR A 6 -41.08 27.22 14.02
N ILE A 7 -41.05 25.93 14.22
CA ILE A 7 -39.83 25.23 14.69
C ILE A 7 -38.94 25.06 13.47
N SER A 8 -37.90 25.90 13.40
CA SER A 8 -36.84 25.78 12.38
C SER A 8 -35.89 24.65 12.79
N THR A 9 -36.05 23.52 12.16
CA THR A 9 -35.13 22.38 12.34
C THR A 9 -33.82 22.68 11.61
N LEU A 10 -32.79 23.09 12.35
CA LEU A 10 -31.42 23.18 11.83
C LEU A 10 -30.91 21.75 11.59
N LEU A 11 -30.90 21.32 10.34
CA LEU A 11 -30.14 20.11 9.93
C LEU A 11 -28.66 20.44 9.96
N LEU A 12 -27.99 20.02 11.03
CA LEU A 12 -26.54 20.05 11.14
C LEU A 12 -25.95 18.95 10.25
N PRO A 13 -25.11 19.26 9.25
CA PRO A 13 -24.48 18.22 8.44
C PRO A 13 -23.53 17.43 9.33
N LEU A 14 -23.83 16.12 9.47
CA LEU A 14 -22.97 15.17 10.13
C LEU A 14 -21.74 14.94 9.23
N LEU A 15 -20.64 15.61 9.53
CA LEU A 15 -19.35 15.36 8.88
C LEU A 15 -18.89 13.96 9.30
N LEU A 16 -19.03 12.99 8.39
CA LEU A 16 -18.45 11.67 8.55
C LEU A 16 -16.93 11.79 8.48
N ALA A 17 -16.28 11.88 9.63
CA ALA A 17 -14.84 11.73 9.73
C ALA A 17 -14.48 10.26 9.45
N PRO A 18 -13.38 9.97 8.69
CA PRO A 18 -12.91 8.60 8.49
C PRO A 18 -12.56 7.96 9.83
N LEU A 19 -12.90 6.67 9.98
CA LEU A 19 -12.55 5.90 11.17
C LEU A 19 -11.03 5.83 11.33
N PRO A 20 -10.48 5.84 12.59
CA PRO A 20 -9.03 5.79 12.83
C PRO A 20 -8.32 4.62 12.13
N ALA A 21 -8.94 3.43 12.08
CA ALA A 21 -8.39 2.25 11.39
C ALA A 21 -8.20 2.46 9.88
N ALA A 22 -9.10 3.18 9.21
CA ALA A 22 -8.96 3.51 7.78
C ALA A 22 -7.85 4.54 7.55
N ALA A 23 -7.68 5.50 8.47
CA ALA A 23 -6.59 6.48 8.42
C ALA A 23 -5.22 5.81 8.62
N ASP A 24 -5.10 4.85 9.55
CA ASP A 24 -3.89 4.07 9.79
C ASP A 24 -3.51 3.22 8.58
N GLN A 25 -4.48 2.57 7.94
CA GLN A 25 -4.25 1.80 6.73
C GLN A 25 -3.80 2.68 5.55
N ALA A 26 -4.43 3.83 5.36
CA ALA A 26 -4.01 4.77 4.32
C ALA A 26 -2.58 5.29 4.55
N SER A 27 -2.21 5.53 5.80
CA SER A 27 -0.84 5.93 6.18
C SER A 27 0.17 4.82 5.92
N ALA A 28 -0.15 3.57 6.26
CA ALA A 28 0.68 2.40 6.00
C ALA A 28 0.93 2.21 4.48
N ILE A 29 -0.13 2.30 3.68
CA ILE A 29 -0.04 2.20 2.21
C ILE A 29 0.85 3.33 1.64
N ALA A 30 0.68 4.56 2.11
CA ALA A 30 1.48 5.69 1.64
C ALA A 30 2.96 5.55 2.02
N HIS A 31 3.24 5.07 3.23
CA HIS A 31 4.61 4.78 3.67
C HIS A 31 5.22 3.62 2.90
N GLY A 32 4.48 2.54 2.71
CA GLY A 32 4.90 1.40 1.90
C GLY A 32 5.22 1.79 0.46
N LYS A 33 4.39 2.65 -0.15
CA LYS A 33 4.64 3.21 -1.48
C LYS A 33 5.97 3.96 -1.53
N ALA A 34 6.23 4.84 -0.58
CA ALA A 34 7.47 5.59 -0.52
C ALA A 34 8.71 4.69 -0.38
N LEU A 35 8.62 3.65 0.46
CA LEU A 35 9.68 2.65 0.63
C LEU A 35 9.95 1.89 -0.67
N VAL A 36 8.91 1.44 -1.34
CA VAL A 36 9.00 0.68 -2.59
C VAL A 36 9.58 1.55 -3.71
N GLU A 37 9.11 2.76 -3.87
CA GLU A 37 9.64 3.70 -4.86
C GLU A 37 11.13 3.98 -4.65
N ALA A 38 11.55 4.19 -3.40
CA ALA A 38 12.93 4.50 -3.06
C ALA A 38 13.89 3.31 -3.23
N ASN A 39 13.44 2.09 -2.92
CA ASN A 39 14.31 0.91 -2.83
C ASN A 39 14.16 -0.06 -4.02
N CYS A 40 13.04 -0.08 -4.68
CA CYS A 40 12.70 -1.09 -5.69
C CYS A 40 12.49 -0.47 -7.09
N GLY A 41 12.11 0.79 -7.17
CA GLY A 41 11.71 1.47 -8.40
C GLY A 41 12.81 1.64 -9.44
N ARG A 42 14.08 1.47 -9.06
CA ARG A 42 15.20 1.49 -10.01
C ARG A 42 15.12 0.35 -11.03
N CYS A 43 14.64 -0.82 -10.60
CA CYS A 43 14.62 -2.03 -11.42
C CYS A 43 13.19 -2.51 -11.72
N HIS A 44 12.28 -2.38 -10.76
CA HIS A 44 10.91 -2.85 -10.87
C HIS A 44 9.94 -1.74 -11.27
N GLY A 45 8.96 -2.07 -12.10
CA GLY A 45 7.74 -1.29 -12.21
C GLY A 45 6.95 -1.39 -10.92
N VAL A 46 6.79 -0.29 -10.20
CA VAL A 46 6.23 -0.28 -8.84
C VAL A 46 4.85 0.35 -8.75
N GLY A 47 4.27 0.74 -9.86
CA GLY A 47 2.94 1.30 -9.97
C GLY A 47 1.99 0.41 -10.78
N LEU A 48 0.83 0.98 -11.14
CA LEU A 48 -0.21 0.25 -11.87
C LEU A 48 0.09 0.09 -13.36
N THR A 49 0.93 0.94 -13.94
CA THR A 49 1.13 1.02 -15.39
C THR A 49 2.58 1.12 -15.84
N ASP A 50 3.52 1.37 -14.94
CA ASP A 50 4.92 1.52 -15.28
C ASP A 50 5.60 0.18 -15.57
N GLU A 51 6.51 0.20 -16.52
CA GLU A 51 7.31 -0.96 -16.88
C GLU A 51 8.58 -1.05 -16.02
N SER A 52 9.05 -2.28 -15.81
CA SER A 52 10.33 -2.52 -15.13
C SER A 52 11.49 -2.08 -16.01
N ALA A 53 12.42 -1.30 -15.45
CA ALA A 53 13.64 -0.91 -16.15
C ALA A 53 14.58 -2.09 -16.37
N HIS A 54 14.63 -3.04 -15.43
CA HIS A 54 15.39 -4.28 -15.57
C HIS A 54 14.51 -5.35 -16.23
N PRO A 55 14.97 -6.01 -17.32
CA PRO A 55 14.13 -6.94 -18.08
C PRO A 55 13.63 -8.15 -17.30
N GLN A 56 14.38 -8.58 -16.27
CA GLN A 56 14.06 -9.76 -15.46
C GLN A 56 13.36 -9.40 -14.15
N ALA A 57 13.22 -8.12 -13.83
CA ALA A 57 12.51 -7.68 -12.63
C ALA A 57 10.99 -7.67 -12.89
N PRO A 58 10.19 -8.48 -12.19
CA PRO A 58 8.74 -8.46 -12.37
C PRO A 58 8.14 -7.13 -11.92
N ALA A 59 7.17 -6.63 -12.66
CA ALA A 59 6.37 -5.51 -12.22
C ALA A 59 5.55 -5.89 -10.99
N PHE A 60 5.47 -5.01 -10.00
CA PHE A 60 4.83 -5.33 -8.72
C PHE A 60 3.34 -5.65 -8.86
N ARG A 61 2.65 -5.05 -9.83
CA ARG A 61 1.25 -5.37 -10.13
C ARG A 61 1.00 -6.83 -10.55
N THR A 62 2.04 -7.57 -10.88
CA THR A 62 1.96 -8.98 -11.32
C THR A 62 2.50 -9.98 -10.30
N LEU A 63 2.92 -9.52 -9.11
CA LEU A 63 3.59 -10.39 -8.13
C LEU A 63 2.72 -11.53 -7.64
N THR A 64 1.41 -11.31 -7.44
CA THR A 64 0.51 -12.38 -6.97
C THR A 64 0.22 -13.46 -8.00
N GLU A 65 0.57 -13.26 -9.27
CA GLU A 65 0.57 -14.32 -10.26
C GLU A 65 1.64 -15.39 -9.99
N ARG A 66 2.66 -15.05 -9.23
CA ARG A 66 3.82 -15.90 -8.92
C ARG A 66 3.90 -16.30 -7.45
N TYR A 67 3.57 -15.38 -6.56
CA TYR A 67 3.76 -15.54 -5.12
C TYR A 67 2.52 -15.03 -4.37
N PRO A 68 1.93 -15.81 -3.46
CA PRO A 68 0.96 -15.28 -2.52
C PRO A 68 1.58 -14.16 -1.67
N LEU A 69 0.80 -13.18 -1.25
CA LEU A 69 1.32 -12.04 -0.47
C LEU A 69 1.92 -12.45 0.89
N ASP A 70 1.35 -13.46 1.55
CA ASP A 70 1.87 -14.01 2.80
C ASP A 70 3.25 -14.66 2.62
N ALA A 71 3.47 -15.38 1.53
CA ALA A 71 4.79 -15.93 1.21
C ALA A 71 5.81 -14.82 0.89
N LEU A 72 5.37 -13.76 0.26
CA LEU A 72 6.21 -12.60 -0.02
C LEU A 72 6.58 -11.86 1.27
N GLU A 73 5.62 -11.68 2.18
CA GLU A 73 5.87 -11.10 3.50
C GLU A 73 6.89 -11.90 4.29
N GLU A 74 6.76 -13.23 4.33
CA GLU A 74 7.71 -14.14 4.99
C GLU A 74 9.11 -14.01 4.38
N ALA A 75 9.22 -13.95 3.06
CA ALA A 75 10.50 -13.76 2.37
C ALA A 75 11.18 -12.43 2.75
N PHE A 76 10.42 -11.35 2.90
CA PHE A 76 10.95 -10.07 3.36
C PHE A 76 11.43 -10.11 4.82
N VAL A 77 10.72 -10.83 5.70
CA VAL A 77 11.11 -10.99 7.11
C VAL A 77 12.43 -11.74 7.22
N GLU A 78 12.67 -12.72 6.38
CA GLU A 78 13.90 -13.51 6.34
C GLU A 78 15.07 -12.78 5.64
N GLY A 79 14.80 -11.62 5.04
CA GLY A 79 15.72 -10.94 4.14
C GLY A 79 15.62 -11.53 2.73
N ILE A 80 15.01 -10.77 1.83
CA ILE A 80 14.69 -11.29 0.50
C ILE A 80 15.98 -11.55 -0.27
N GLU A 81 16.24 -12.82 -0.54
CA GLU A 81 17.34 -13.30 -1.36
C GLU A 81 16.75 -14.11 -2.51
N THR A 82 16.74 -13.51 -3.70
CA THR A 82 16.09 -14.12 -4.86
C THR A 82 16.99 -15.05 -5.64
N GLY A 83 18.28 -15.10 -5.30
CA GLY A 83 19.30 -15.78 -6.11
C GLY A 83 19.61 -15.09 -7.44
N HIS A 84 18.95 -13.96 -7.75
CA HIS A 84 19.25 -13.18 -8.94
C HIS A 84 20.44 -12.24 -8.67
N PRO A 85 21.53 -12.31 -9.48
CA PRO A 85 22.76 -11.59 -9.17
C PRO A 85 22.61 -10.06 -9.15
N ASP A 86 21.62 -9.52 -9.87
CA ASP A 86 21.41 -8.09 -9.98
C ASP A 86 20.41 -7.53 -8.96
N MET A 87 19.73 -8.38 -8.21
CA MET A 87 18.83 -7.96 -7.14
C MET A 87 19.58 -7.92 -5.82
N PRO A 88 19.81 -6.74 -5.23
CA PRO A 88 20.46 -6.64 -3.93
C PRO A 88 19.56 -7.19 -2.83
N GLU A 89 20.19 -7.68 -1.76
CA GLU A 89 19.49 -8.01 -0.53
C GLU A 89 18.78 -6.76 0.02
N PHE A 90 17.54 -6.92 0.44
CA PHE A 90 16.77 -5.87 1.08
C PHE A 90 16.37 -6.30 2.48
N VAL A 91 16.76 -5.52 3.47
CA VAL A 91 16.43 -5.73 4.88
C VAL A 91 15.61 -4.57 5.39
N ALA A 92 14.48 -4.87 5.99
CA ALA A 92 13.56 -3.89 6.55
C ALA A 92 13.05 -4.33 7.92
N THR A 93 12.54 -3.38 8.70
CA THR A 93 11.86 -3.71 9.96
C THR A 93 10.52 -4.40 9.68
N PRO A 94 9.98 -5.17 10.64
CA PRO A 94 8.65 -5.77 10.48
C PRO A 94 7.55 -4.78 10.13
N GLU A 95 7.59 -3.57 10.70
CA GLU A 95 6.64 -2.51 10.38
C GLU A 95 6.78 -2.03 8.93
N GLN A 96 8.00 -1.79 8.47
CA GLN A 96 8.25 -1.42 7.08
C GLN A 96 7.81 -2.51 6.11
N ILE A 97 8.02 -3.78 6.45
CA ILE A 97 7.56 -4.92 5.65
C ILE A 97 6.04 -4.93 5.56
N ALA A 98 5.34 -4.77 6.68
CA ALA A 98 3.88 -4.70 6.69
C ALA A 98 3.34 -3.57 5.79
N ASP A 99 3.96 -2.40 5.84
CA ASP A 99 3.60 -1.25 5.01
C ASP A 99 3.87 -1.52 3.53
N ILE A 100 5.00 -2.13 3.20
CA ILE A 100 5.34 -2.55 1.83
C ILE A 100 4.30 -3.54 1.29
N ILE A 101 3.94 -4.55 2.06
CA ILE A 101 2.92 -5.54 1.66
C ILE A 101 1.56 -4.88 1.49
N ALA A 102 1.17 -3.96 2.39
CA ALA A 102 -0.07 -3.21 2.27
C ALA A 102 -0.12 -2.41 0.96
N TYR A 103 0.97 -1.79 0.56
CA TYR A 103 1.06 -1.10 -0.72
C TYR A 103 0.99 -2.07 -1.91
N ILE A 104 1.78 -3.15 -1.89
CA ILE A 104 1.80 -4.15 -2.97
C ILE A 104 0.40 -4.75 -3.18
N ASP A 105 -0.34 -5.01 -2.11
CA ASP A 105 -1.71 -5.51 -2.18
C ASP A 105 -2.63 -4.59 -2.99
N THR A 106 -2.44 -3.28 -2.88
CA THR A 106 -3.23 -2.32 -3.66
C THR A 106 -3.00 -2.39 -5.17
N LEU A 107 -1.91 -2.98 -5.60
CA LEU A 107 -1.54 -3.11 -7.02
C LEU A 107 -2.08 -4.39 -7.65
N GLN A 108 -2.52 -5.35 -6.84
CA GLN A 108 -2.97 -6.65 -7.35
C GLN A 108 -4.40 -6.56 -7.89
N PRO A 109 -4.74 -7.38 -8.90
CA PRO A 109 -6.07 -7.43 -9.49
C PRO A 109 -7.14 -7.95 -8.52
#